data_f868596addd7fbf8df787e0d13ba824f
#
_entry.id   f868596addd7fbf8df787e0d13ba824f
#
_cell.length_a   1.000
_cell.length_b   1.000
_cell.length_c   1.000
_cell.angle_alpha   90.00
_cell.angle_beta   90.00
_cell.angle_gamma   90.00
#
_symmetry.space_group_name_H-M   'P 1'
#
loop_
_entity.id
_entity.type
_entity.pdbx_description
1 polymer ?
#
loop_
_entity_poly.entity_id
_entity_poly.type
_entity_poly.pdbx_seq_one_letter_code
_entity_poly.pdbx_strand_id
1 'polypeptide(L)'
;MKHTVTEYAWLYTFDINGTMVKNQKSGYALSSEKRSLQTLPVRFELTNSDTKSIYLLKIQSKNTQYVAFAFGDESELNTHWYILYGIIFVTFGVFLGLLLYNLFLMLTLKDNTYLFYILYTSSLMTYILLDSGLVSFFISNTLHNTLAFIKFLEIGSLILFTVAFLRLKQNNYKMYTVLKIMIGFIFIMMVLFMLDIAKSIILSTIYLFSYLLIYIGYKSYKSGNKIALFYLISTIGGLIFINLFFLMPLQVMPLNLFGLNLLNIALVWDMVTLSLALSYRIKLLQEENLKNQRLSLIKSKQTSIGELSGNIAHQWRHPLAELSAILMNMHVKLEFAKISKDELISQIKLSSNIIQHLSSTVDTFQSFFQNKKTDEHFNVNNEIKRCINFMKDSLANNDIKLEYTSNTTAYLNGNSNEFSQIIMNIVLNAKDVLIERGITNGHISIELKKYLNGFKIEIQDNGGGIDIKPIDSIFDSYITTKQNGTGI
;
A
#
# COMPACT_ATOMS: atom_id res chain seq x y z
N MET A 1 40.92 14.52 -16.35
CA MET A 1 39.65 14.83 -17.05
C MET A 1 38.52 14.12 -16.36
N LYS A 2 37.55 14.82 -15.90
CA LYS A 2 36.41 14.23 -15.15
C LYS A 2 35.14 14.09 -16.00
N HIS A 3 35.16 13.96 -17.28
CA HIS A 3 33.93 13.74 -18.03
C HIS A 3 33.93 12.44 -18.80
N THR A 4 32.96 11.66 -18.55
CA THR A 4 32.58 10.37 -19.10
C THR A 4 32.25 10.41 -20.57
N VAL A 5 32.21 11.57 -21.18
CA VAL A 5 31.75 11.78 -22.55
C VAL A 5 32.89 12.13 -23.51
N THR A 6 34.13 12.18 -23.03
CA THR A 6 35.29 12.33 -23.92
C THR A 6 35.51 11.03 -24.68
N GLU A 7 35.01 10.97 -25.91
CA GLU A 7 35.14 9.79 -26.76
C GLU A 7 36.59 9.49 -27.06
N TYR A 8 37.33 10.50 -27.49
CA TYR A 8 38.73 10.42 -27.81
C TYR A 8 39.49 11.63 -27.29
N ALA A 9 40.70 11.41 -26.76
CA ALA A 9 41.61 12.43 -26.38
C ALA A 9 43.06 12.02 -26.78
N TRP A 10 43.76 12.94 -27.32
CA TRP A 10 45.17 12.76 -27.70
C TRP A 10 46.02 13.87 -27.04
N LEU A 11 47.12 13.50 -26.42
CA LEU A 11 48.13 14.43 -25.91
C LEU A 11 49.38 14.28 -26.75
N TYR A 12 49.70 15.33 -27.46
CA TYR A 12 50.96 15.44 -28.22
C TYR A 12 51.93 16.27 -27.41
N THR A 13 53.15 15.74 -27.24
CA THR A 13 54.25 16.43 -26.55
C THR A 13 55.30 16.81 -27.60
N PHE A 14 55.67 18.09 -27.63
CA PHE A 14 56.68 18.63 -28.53
C PHE A 14 57.85 19.20 -27.71
N ASP A 15 59.04 19.08 -28.24
CA ASP A 15 60.22 19.81 -27.71
C ASP A 15 60.16 21.30 -28.09
N ILE A 16 61.16 22.09 -27.63
CA ILE A 16 61.27 23.52 -27.90
C ILE A 16 61.46 23.82 -29.40
N ASN A 17 61.95 22.84 -30.18
CA ASN A 17 62.22 22.95 -31.61
C ASN A 17 60.95 22.56 -32.45
N GLY A 18 59.86 22.22 -31.79
CA GLY A 18 58.61 21.79 -32.47
C GLY A 18 58.63 20.36 -32.99
N THR A 19 59.58 19.52 -32.56
CA THR A 19 59.61 18.10 -32.91
C THR A 19 58.70 17.32 -31.96
N MET A 20 57.87 16.43 -32.51
CA MET A 20 56.96 15.61 -31.69
C MET A 20 57.78 14.51 -30.97
N VAL A 21 57.77 14.58 -29.63
CA VAL A 21 58.50 13.66 -28.76
C VAL A 21 57.63 12.47 -28.33
N LYS A 22 56.35 12.71 -28.00
CA LYS A 22 55.43 11.67 -27.50
C LYS A 22 54.00 11.92 -27.97
N ASN A 23 53.29 10.85 -28.28
CA ASN A 23 51.88 10.88 -28.59
C ASN A 23 51.17 9.86 -27.68
N GLN A 24 50.24 10.33 -26.87
CA GLN A 24 49.42 9.48 -25.98
C GLN A 24 47.95 9.55 -26.39
N LYS A 25 47.26 8.42 -26.29
CA LYS A 25 45.83 8.29 -26.65
C LYS A 25 45.05 7.82 -25.44
N SER A 26 43.91 8.41 -25.21
CA SER A 26 42.94 7.97 -24.20
C SER A 26 41.52 8.33 -24.62
N GLY A 27 40.54 7.97 -23.84
CA GLY A 27 39.11 8.25 -24.10
C GLY A 27 38.22 7.03 -23.93
N TYR A 28 36.98 7.28 -23.69
CA TYR A 28 36.02 6.19 -23.39
C TYR A 28 35.61 5.36 -24.62
N ALA A 29 35.79 5.90 -25.81
CA ALA A 29 35.60 5.15 -27.07
C ALA A 29 36.71 4.15 -27.37
N LEU A 30 37.84 4.24 -26.67
CA LEU A 30 38.94 3.29 -26.77
C LEU A 30 38.78 2.20 -25.70
N SER A 31 38.94 0.92 -26.11
CA SER A 31 39.10 -0.17 -25.14
C SER A 31 40.32 0.10 -24.24
N SER A 32 40.30 -0.40 -23.01
CA SER A 32 41.37 -0.20 -22.03
C SER A 32 42.76 -0.53 -22.60
N GLU A 33 42.87 -1.58 -23.37
CA GLU A 33 44.11 -2.04 -24.03
C GLU A 33 44.69 -1.06 -25.07
N LYS A 34 43.80 -0.23 -25.68
CA LYS A 34 44.20 0.76 -26.71
C LYS A 34 44.55 2.13 -26.14
N ARG A 35 44.37 2.34 -24.82
CA ARG A 35 44.74 3.55 -24.12
C ARG A 35 46.22 3.52 -23.76
N SER A 36 46.87 4.65 -23.86
CA SER A 36 48.30 4.77 -23.49
C SER A 36 48.55 4.48 -22.00
N LEU A 37 47.57 4.84 -21.15
CA LEU A 37 47.49 4.43 -19.74
C LEU A 37 46.21 3.66 -19.52
N GLN A 38 46.32 2.45 -19.00
CA GLN A 38 45.17 1.60 -18.68
C GLN A 38 44.49 2.03 -17.38
N THR A 39 43.96 3.25 -17.36
CA THR A 39 43.27 3.82 -16.21
C THR A 39 41.78 4.05 -16.49
N LEU A 40 40.94 3.97 -15.45
CA LEU A 40 39.50 4.29 -15.53
C LEU A 40 39.27 5.74 -16.02
N PRO A 41 39.88 6.78 -15.39
CA PRO A 41 39.78 8.14 -15.89
C PRO A 41 40.68 8.35 -17.10
N VAL A 42 40.35 9.33 -17.93
CA VAL A 42 41.21 9.78 -19.03
C VAL A 42 42.43 10.46 -18.41
N ARG A 43 43.60 9.81 -18.53
CA ARG A 43 44.86 10.26 -17.97
C ARG A 43 45.94 10.31 -19.03
N PHE A 44 46.89 11.22 -18.82
CA PHE A 44 48.11 11.35 -19.61
C PHE A 44 49.27 11.57 -18.66
N GLU A 45 50.39 11.00 -18.99
CA GLU A 45 51.65 11.19 -18.30
C GLU A 45 52.41 12.37 -18.91
N LEU A 46 52.74 13.34 -18.09
CA LEU A 46 53.59 14.44 -18.48
C LEU A 46 55.06 14.05 -18.20
N THR A 47 55.91 14.16 -19.18
CA THR A 47 57.36 13.89 -19.01
C THR A 47 58.01 15.04 -18.27
N ASN A 48 58.62 14.72 -17.13
CA ASN A 48 59.41 15.68 -16.37
C ASN A 48 60.79 15.77 -17.05
N SER A 49 60.96 16.69 -18.00
CA SER A 49 62.25 16.94 -18.65
C SER A 49 62.75 18.32 -18.19
N ASP A 50 64.06 18.44 -17.96
CA ASP A 50 64.72 19.69 -17.65
C ASP A 50 64.59 20.73 -18.78
N THR A 51 64.02 20.31 -19.92
CA THR A 51 63.76 21.14 -21.11
C THR A 51 62.29 21.54 -21.18
N LYS A 52 62.02 22.78 -21.60
CA LYS A 52 60.64 23.28 -21.84
C LYS A 52 59.96 22.41 -22.91
N SER A 53 58.78 21.87 -22.58
CA SER A 53 57.96 21.07 -23.50
C SER A 53 56.63 21.77 -23.75
N ILE A 54 56.11 21.62 -24.99
CA ILE A 54 54.81 22.13 -25.40
C ILE A 54 53.86 20.94 -25.47
N TYR A 55 52.72 21.06 -24.79
CA TYR A 55 51.67 20.04 -24.77
C TYR A 55 50.46 20.51 -25.55
N LEU A 56 50.03 19.75 -26.56
CA LEU A 56 48.83 19.98 -27.33
C LEU A 56 47.82 18.87 -27.03
N LEU A 57 46.69 19.25 -26.44
CA LEU A 57 45.61 18.32 -26.17
C LEU A 57 44.51 18.47 -27.25
N LYS A 58 44.27 17.40 -28.00
CA LYS A 58 43.17 17.28 -28.93
C LYS A 58 42.06 16.44 -28.30
N ILE A 59 40.83 16.98 -28.26
CA ILE A 59 39.67 16.29 -27.73
C ILE A 59 38.63 16.20 -28.85
N GLN A 60 38.02 15.01 -29.01
CA GLN A 60 36.95 14.80 -29.94
C GLN A 60 35.79 14.10 -29.22
N SER A 61 34.61 14.67 -29.37
CA SER A 61 33.37 14.10 -28.87
C SER A 61 32.18 14.58 -29.68
N LYS A 62 31.15 13.78 -29.80
CA LYS A 62 29.92 14.13 -30.51
C LYS A 62 29.03 15.11 -29.73
N ASN A 63 29.27 15.26 -28.42
CA ASN A 63 28.44 16.08 -27.55
C ASN A 63 29.22 17.29 -27.03
N THR A 64 28.46 18.34 -26.64
CA THR A 64 28.99 19.50 -25.92
C THR A 64 29.64 19.05 -24.61
N GLN A 65 30.89 19.43 -24.37
CA GLN A 65 31.63 18.98 -23.21
C GLN A 65 32.13 20.16 -22.38
N TYR A 66 32.04 19.96 -21.10
CA TYR A 66 32.77 20.71 -20.11
C TYR A 66 34.02 19.88 -19.74
N VAL A 67 35.22 20.41 -19.98
CA VAL A 67 36.46 19.68 -19.74
C VAL A 67 37.19 20.33 -18.57
N ALA A 68 37.25 19.62 -17.43
CA ALA A 68 38.05 20.00 -16.27
C ALA A 68 39.35 19.21 -16.27
N PHE A 69 40.47 19.93 -16.01
CA PHE A 69 41.79 19.33 -15.86
C PHE A 69 42.23 19.38 -14.41
N ALA A 70 42.88 18.31 -13.97
CA ALA A 70 43.64 18.27 -12.71
C ALA A 70 45.07 17.88 -13.04
N PHE A 71 46.01 18.60 -12.47
CA PHE A 71 47.47 18.34 -12.54
C PHE A 71 47.94 18.07 -11.12
N GLY A 72 48.80 17.09 -10.96
CA GLY A 72 49.37 16.73 -9.66
C GLY A 72 50.17 15.46 -9.77
N ASP A 73 50.80 15.08 -8.67
CA ASP A 73 51.52 13.84 -8.56
C ASP A 73 50.57 12.65 -8.63
N GLU A 74 51.09 11.51 -9.03
CA GLU A 74 50.27 10.28 -9.23
C GLU A 74 49.54 9.87 -7.94
N SER A 75 50.19 9.99 -6.80
CA SER A 75 49.61 9.66 -5.49
C SER A 75 48.41 10.58 -5.13
N GLU A 76 48.55 11.88 -5.37
CA GLU A 76 47.51 12.87 -5.10
C GLU A 76 46.30 12.68 -6.01
N LEU A 77 46.53 12.50 -7.32
CA LEU A 77 45.49 12.22 -8.28
C LEU A 77 44.79 10.89 -7.98
N ASN A 78 45.50 9.84 -7.57
CA ASN A 78 44.93 8.56 -7.18
C ASN A 78 44.03 8.71 -5.95
N THR A 79 44.47 9.42 -4.91
CA THR A 79 43.66 9.67 -3.71
C THR A 79 42.32 10.35 -4.06
N HIS A 80 42.38 11.38 -4.92
CA HIS A 80 41.16 12.06 -5.38
C HIS A 80 40.17 11.11 -6.09
N TRP A 81 40.68 10.21 -6.93
CA TRP A 81 39.84 9.23 -7.63
C TRP A 81 39.32 8.15 -6.70
N TYR A 82 40.10 7.68 -5.71
CA TYR A 82 39.60 6.70 -4.74
C TYR A 82 38.44 7.26 -3.91
N ILE A 83 38.51 8.52 -3.49
CA ILE A 83 37.38 9.15 -2.80
C ILE A 83 36.15 9.24 -3.71
N LEU A 84 36.33 9.65 -4.96
CA LEU A 84 35.22 9.79 -5.91
C LEU A 84 34.51 8.47 -6.18
N TYR A 85 35.28 7.41 -6.49
CA TYR A 85 34.71 6.08 -6.72
C TYR A 85 34.19 5.46 -5.43
N GLY A 86 34.83 5.74 -4.28
CA GLY A 86 34.32 5.32 -2.97
C GLY A 86 32.91 5.85 -2.72
N ILE A 87 32.62 7.10 -3.04
CA ILE A 87 31.29 7.69 -2.92
C ILE A 87 30.28 6.98 -3.84
N ILE A 88 30.68 6.64 -5.09
CA ILE A 88 29.82 5.90 -6.01
C ILE A 88 29.52 4.50 -5.48
N PHE A 89 30.50 3.79 -4.92
CA PHE A 89 30.30 2.47 -4.33
C PHE A 89 29.40 2.52 -3.08
N VAL A 90 29.54 3.53 -2.22
CA VAL A 90 28.64 3.75 -1.08
C VAL A 90 27.22 4.02 -1.58
N THR A 91 27.06 4.88 -2.58
CA THR A 91 25.76 5.15 -3.21
C THR A 91 25.13 3.87 -3.77
N PHE A 92 25.93 3.02 -4.42
CA PHE A 92 25.48 1.73 -4.93
C PHE A 92 25.05 0.78 -3.80
N GLY A 93 25.78 0.76 -2.69
CA GLY A 93 25.40 -0.02 -1.50
C GLY A 93 24.07 0.41 -0.91
N VAL A 94 23.82 1.72 -0.78
CA VAL A 94 22.53 2.26 -0.34
C VAL A 94 21.42 1.87 -1.31
N PHE A 95 21.66 2.02 -2.62
CA PHE A 95 20.72 1.62 -3.66
C PHE A 95 20.36 0.14 -3.54
N LEU A 96 21.35 -0.75 -3.42
CA LEU A 96 21.12 -2.19 -3.35
C LEU A 96 20.30 -2.56 -2.11
N GLY A 97 20.61 -1.97 -0.95
CA GLY A 97 19.84 -2.18 0.27
C GLY A 97 18.38 -1.75 0.13
N LEU A 98 18.14 -0.55 -0.40
CA LEU A 98 16.79 -0.05 -0.64
C LEU A 98 16.05 -0.83 -1.73
N LEU A 99 16.76 -1.29 -2.77
CA LEU A 99 16.18 -2.12 -3.82
C LEU A 99 15.67 -3.45 -3.26
N LEU A 100 16.50 -4.16 -2.49
CA LEU A 100 16.10 -5.43 -1.86
C LEU A 100 14.94 -5.23 -0.90
N TYR A 101 14.95 -4.19 -0.08
CA TYR A 101 13.85 -3.84 0.82
C TYR A 101 12.54 -3.58 0.06
N ASN A 102 12.56 -2.73 -0.97
CA ASN A 102 11.35 -2.41 -1.73
C ASN A 102 10.89 -3.57 -2.63
N LEU A 103 11.81 -4.44 -3.08
CA LEU A 103 11.47 -5.68 -3.78
C LEU A 103 10.71 -6.64 -2.86
N PHE A 104 11.18 -6.80 -1.62
CA PHE A 104 10.47 -7.59 -0.60
C PHE A 104 9.07 -7.04 -0.36
N LEU A 105 8.93 -5.72 -0.19
CA LEU A 105 7.61 -5.08 -0.01
C LEU A 105 6.71 -5.25 -1.24
N MET A 106 7.26 -5.17 -2.44
CA MET A 106 6.51 -5.40 -3.69
C MET A 106 5.91 -6.82 -3.72
N LEU A 107 6.71 -7.83 -3.38
CA LEU A 107 6.26 -9.22 -3.37
C LEU A 107 5.22 -9.50 -2.28
N THR A 108 5.36 -8.87 -1.12
CA THR A 108 4.47 -9.06 0.03
C THR A 108 3.14 -8.32 -0.14
N LEU A 109 3.18 -7.06 -0.58
CA LEU A 109 2.00 -6.19 -0.66
C LEU A 109 1.29 -6.25 -2.02
N LYS A 110 1.95 -6.80 -3.05
CA LYS A 110 1.45 -6.88 -4.44
C LYS A 110 1.00 -5.51 -4.99
N ASP A 111 1.65 -4.41 -4.57
CA ASP A 111 1.35 -3.05 -5.03
C ASP A 111 2.35 -2.60 -6.10
N ASN A 112 1.87 -2.33 -7.30
CA ASN A 112 2.67 -1.92 -8.45
C ASN A 112 3.43 -0.60 -8.24
N THR A 113 3.11 0.18 -7.21
CA THR A 113 3.84 1.40 -6.86
C THR A 113 5.31 1.10 -6.56
N TYR A 114 5.59 -0.05 -5.91
CA TYR A 114 6.97 -0.49 -5.63
C TYR A 114 7.72 -0.88 -6.89
N LEU A 115 7.04 -1.53 -7.85
CA LEU A 115 7.64 -1.86 -9.14
C LEU A 115 8.11 -0.58 -9.85
N PHE A 116 7.26 0.44 -9.93
CA PHE A 116 7.61 1.69 -10.59
C PHE A 116 8.74 2.45 -9.87
N TYR A 117 8.77 2.39 -8.53
CA TYR A 117 9.87 2.93 -7.75
C TYR A 117 11.20 2.20 -8.05
N ILE A 118 11.20 0.87 -8.07
CA ILE A 118 12.37 0.06 -8.39
C ILE A 118 12.87 0.36 -9.81
N LEU A 119 11.98 0.45 -10.79
CA LEU A 119 12.34 0.81 -12.16
C LEU A 119 12.98 2.21 -12.24
N TYR A 120 12.40 3.18 -11.55
CA TYR A 120 12.92 4.55 -11.49
C TYR A 120 14.32 4.59 -10.87
N THR A 121 14.49 4.05 -9.66
CA THR A 121 15.77 4.08 -8.95
C THR A 121 16.85 3.25 -9.64
N SER A 122 16.49 2.12 -10.27
CA SER A 122 17.41 1.31 -11.06
C SER A 122 17.87 2.03 -12.32
N SER A 123 16.99 2.76 -13.00
CA SER A 123 17.34 3.58 -14.16
C SER A 123 18.30 4.70 -13.78
N LEU A 124 18.06 5.40 -12.67
CA LEU A 124 18.93 6.43 -12.12
C LEU A 124 20.32 5.87 -11.78
N MET A 125 20.37 4.74 -11.08
CA MET A 125 21.63 4.12 -10.69
C MET A 125 22.43 3.66 -11.93
N THR A 126 21.75 3.05 -12.90
CA THR A 126 22.38 2.66 -14.16
C THR A 126 22.94 3.86 -14.90
N TYR A 127 22.21 4.98 -14.93
CA TYR A 127 22.71 6.22 -15.52
C TYR A 127 23.98 6.69 -14.83
N ILE A 128 24.06 6.73 -13.50
CA ILE A 128 25.26 7.14 -12.75
C ILE A 128 26.44 6.20 -13.00
N LEU A 129 26.20 4.88 -13.01
CA LEU A 129 27.27 3.91 -13.30
C LEU A 129 27.84 4.09 -14.71
N LEU A 130 26.99 4.38 -15.68
CA LEU A 130 27.42 4.66 -17.04
C LEU A 130 28.13 6.01 -17.14
N ASP A 131 27.58 7.05 -16.48
CA ASP A 131 28.17 8.39 -16.47
C ASP A 131 29.50 8.45 -15.73
N SER A 132 29.74 7.62 -14.72
CA SER A 132 31.00 7.51 -14.00
C SER A 132 32.16 6.94 -14.83
N GLY A 133 31.87 6.30 -15.97
CA GLY A 133 32.83 5.63 -16.81
C GLY A 133 33.26 4.24 -16.31
N LEU A 134 32.77 3.78 -15.17
CA LEU A 134 33.07 2.45 -14.63
C LEU A 134 32.71 1.34 -15.62
N VAL A 135 31.56 1.46 -16.26
CA VAL A 135 31.08 0.46 -17.23
C VAL A 135 31.86 0.50 -18.54
N SER A 136 32.32 1.69 -18.96
CA SER A 136 33.09 1.85 -20.20
C SER A 136 34.46 1.15 -20.19
N PHE A 137 34.93 0.77 -19.00
CA PHE A 137 36.16 -0.04 -18.86
C PHE A 137 35.94 -1.49 -19.31
N PHE A 138 34.73 -2.00 -19.12
CA PHE A 138 34.38 -3.39 -19.42
C PHE A 138 33.64 -3.56 -20.74
N ILE A 139 32.88 -2.56 -21.20
CA ILE A 139 32.00 -2.64 -22.37
C ILE A 139 32.35 -1.51 -23.36
N SER A 140 32.64 -1.84 -24.61
CA SER A 140 33.01 -0.86 -25.63
C SER A 140 31.82 -0.20 -26.34
N ASN A 141 31.99 1.06 -26.70
CA ASN A 141 31.38 1.89 -27.76
C ASN A 141 29.87 2.00 -28.05
N THR A 142 28.98 1.13 -27.62
CA THR A 142 27.52 1.29 -27.82
C THR A 142 26.85 2.16 -26.77
N LEU A 143 27.64 2.64 -25.81
CA LEU A 143 27.21 3.21 -24.54
C LEU A 143 26.41 4.50 -24.67
N HIS A 144 26.68 5.32 -25.68
CA HIS A 144 26.12 6.68 -25.74
C HIS A 144 24.61 6.69 -26.05
N ASN A 145 24.18 5.84 -26.98
CA ASN A 145 22.75 5.70 -27.29
C ASN A 145 21.99 5.02 -26.15
N THR A 146 22.69 4.14 -25.40
CA THR A 146 22.11 3.48 -24.22
C THR A 146 21.87 4.44 -23.08
N LEU A 147 22.77 5.41 -22.83
CA LEU A 147 22.60 6.45 -21.81
C LEU A 147 21.33 7.27 -22.01
N ALA A 148 21.06 7.65 -23.25
CA ALA A 148 19.87 8.42 -23.58
C ALA A 148 18.59 7.58 -23.43
N PHE A 149 18.62 6.30 -23.82
CA PHE A 149 17.48 5.40 -23.61
C PHE A 149 17.12 5.25 -22.12
N ILE A 150 18.13 5.17 -21.25
CA ILE A 150 17.93 5.09 -19.81
C ILE A 150 17.22 6.34 -19.26
N LYS A 151 17.49 7.53 -19.81
CA LYS A 151 16.79 8.76 -19.43
C LYS A 151 15.29 8.73 -19.74
N PHE A 152 14.89 8.12 -20.86
CA PHE A 152 13.46 7.93 -21.17
C PHE A 152 12.82 6.91 -20.24
N LEU A 153 13.52 5.85 -19.87
CA LEU A 153 13.05 4.88 -18.90
C LEU A 153 12.92 5.49 -17.50
N GLU A 154 13.88 6.32 -17.08
CA GLU A 154 13.88 7.05 -15.81
C GLU A 154 12.63 7.94 -15.69
N ILE A 155 12.39 8.84 -16.63
CA ILE A 155 11.24 9.76 -16.54
C ILE A 155 9.90 9.03 -16.72
N GLY A 156 9.84 8.02 -17.59
CA GLY A 156 8.65 7.20 -17.78
C GLY A 156 8.26 6.45 -16.51
N SER A 157 9.22 5.82 -15.86
CA SER A 157 8.99 5.12 -14.58
C SER A 157 8.66 6.09 -13.43
N LEU A 158 9.25 7.28 -13.39
CA LEU A 158 8.90 8.34 -12.42
C LEU A 158 7.45 8.81 -12.61
N ILE A 159 6.97 8.96 -13.85
CA ILE A 159 5.58 9.32 -14.13
C ILE A 159 4.63 8.21 -13.67
N LEU A 160 4.93 6.95 -14.00
CA LEU A 160 4.13 5.80 -13.57
C LEU A 160 4.11 5.70 -12.03
N PHE A 161 5.26 5.91 -11.39
CA PHE A 161 5.36 6.01 -9.95
C PHE A 161 4.46 7.12 -9.39
N THR A 162 4.54 8.33 -9.95
CA THR A 162 3.72 9.47 -9.52
C THR A 162 2.22 9.17 -9.62
N VAL A 163 1.77 8.57 -10.72
CA VAL A 163 0.36 8.16 -10.92
C VAL A 163 -0.08 7.17 -9.84
N ALA A 164 0.72 6.14 -9.59
CA ALA A 164 0.41 5.08 -8.63
C ALA A 164 0.53 5.58 -7.18
N PHE A 165 1.58 6.31 -6.86
CA PHE A 165 1.87 6.81 -5.51
C PHE A 165 0.83 7.80 -5.02
N LEU A 166 0.46 8.79 -5.84
CA LEU A 166 -0.56 9.81 -5.54
C LEU A 166 -2.00 9.32 -5.77
N ARG A 167 -2.18 8.08 -6.27
CA ARG A 167 -3.50 7.52 -6.64
C ARG A 167 -4.31 8.44 -7.56
N LEU A 168 -3.65 9.06 -8.56
CA LEU A 168 -4.25 10.09 -9.39
C LEU A 168 -5.47 9.62 -10.17
N LYS A 169 -5.52 8.35 -10.58
CA LYS A 169 -6.68 7.77 -11.26
C LYS A 169 -7.96 7.89 -10.43
N GLN A 170 -7.87 7.80 -9.10
CA GLN A 170 -8.99 7.87 -8.17
C GLN A 170 -9.22 9.28 -7.66
N ASN A 171 -8.13 9.99 -7.30
CA ASN A 171 -8.22 11.28 -6.60
C ASN A 171 -8.30 12.49 -7.56
N ASN A 172 -7.71 12.39 -8.76
CA ASN A 172 -7.69 13.50 -9.72
C ASN A 172 -7.53 13.02 -11.17
N TYR A 173 -8.63 12.61 -11.78
CA TYR A 173 -8.65 12.05 -13.13
C TYR A 173 -8.10 13.01 -14.20
N LYS A 174 -8.26 14.32 -14.05
CA LYS A 174 -7.69 15.30 -14.99
C LYS A 174 -6.16 15.24 -15.01
N MET A 175 -5.52 15.18 -13.83
CA MET A 175 -4.06 15.06 -13.73
C MET A 175 -3.55 13.71 -14.23
N TYR A 176 -4.30 12.63 -13.98
CA TYR A 176 -4.03 11.31 -14.55
C TYR A 176 -4.00 11.37 -16.09
N THR A 177 -4.97 12.04 -16.72
CA THR A 177 -5.04 12.17 -18.18
C THR A 177 -3.86 12.97 -18.73
N VAL A 178 -3.46 14.05 -18.04
CA VAL A 178 -2.27 14.84 -18.42
C VAL A 178 -1.02 13.96 -18.43
N LEU A 179 -0.78 13.18 -17.36
CA LEU A 179 0.37 12.30 -17.28
C LEU A 179 0.33 11.15 -18.30
N LYS A 180 -0.86 10.63 -18.63
CA LYS A 180 -1.02 9.63 -19.69
C LYS A 180 -0.61 10.17 -21.06
N ILE A 181 -1.03 11.40 -21.39
CA ILE A 181 -0.62 12.09 -22.62
C ILE A 181 0.88 12.33 -22.64
N MET A 182 1.45 12.71 -21.50
CA MET A 182 2.89 12.93 -21.33
C MET A 182 3.72 11.66 -21.59
N ILE A 183 3.26 10.49 -21.14
CA ILE A 183 3.92 9.21 -21.48
C ILE A 183 3.94 8.98 -23.00
N GLY A 184 2.82 9.24 -23.67
CA GLY A 184 2.77 9.16 -25.14
C GLY A 184 3.73 10.13 -25.82
N PHE A 185 3.85 11.36 -25.32
CA PHE A 185 4.78 12.35 -25.80
C PHE A 185 6.25 11.94 -25.60
N ILE A 186 6.59 11.37 -24.44
CA ILE A 186 7.93 10.82 -24.14
C ILE A 186 8.28 9.71 -25.12
N PHE A 187 7.32 8.84 -25.45
CA PHE A 187 7.54 7.79 -26.45
C PHE A 187 7.85 8.37 -27.83
N ILE A 188 7.13 9.41 -28.27
CA ILE A 188 7.43 10.12 -29.53
C ILE A 188 8.83 10.73 -29.47
N MET A 189 9.19 11.39 -28.38
CA MET A 189 10.53 11.96 -28.19
C MET A 189 11.63 10.88 -28.25
N MET A 190 11.39 9.71 -27.68
CA MET A 190 12.31 8.58 -27.75
C MET A 190 12.52 8.13 -29.21
N VAL A 191 11.47 8.04 -30.02
CA VAL A 191 11.56 7.70 -31.44
C VAL A 191 12.33 8.77 -32.21
N LEU A 192 12.04 10.06 -32.01
CA LEU A 192 12.78 11.15 -32.65
C LEU A 192 14.27 11.16 -32.26
N PHE A 193 14.58 10.84 -31.02
CA PHE A 193 15.94 10.70 -30.56
C PHE A 193 16.68 9.56 -31.28
N MET A 194 16.02 8.41 -31.50
CA MET A 194 16.56 7.28 -32.26
C MET A 194 16.85 7.64 -33.73
N LEU A 195 16.07 8.55 -34.28
CA LEU A 195 16.25 9.07 -35.65
C LEU A 195 17.31 10.18 -35.75
N ASP A 196 18.09 10.43 -34.72
CA ASP A 196 19.10 11.51 -34.63
C ASP A 196 18.53 12.94 -34.75
N ILE A 197 17.22 13.12 -34.55
CA ILE A 197 16.54 14.41 -34.69
C ILE A 197 16.61 15.17 -33.36
N ALA A 198 17.17 16.38 -33.36
CA ALA A 198 17.11 17.36 -32.26
C ALA A 198 17.49 16.80 -30.86
N LYS A 199 18.47 15.92 -30.76
CA LYS A 199 18.87 15.23 -29.51
C LYS A 199 19.03 16.12 -28.30
N SER A 200 19.76 17.24 -28.45
CA SER A 200 20.00 18.18 -27.35
C SER A 200 18.72 18.83 -26.81
N ILE A 201 17.80 19.19 -27.72
CA ILE A 201 16.51 19.79 -27.38
C ILE A 201 15.65 18.76 -26.63
N ILE A 202 15.62 17.52 -27.10
CA ILE A 202 14.87 16.42 -26.50
C ILE A 202 15.34 16.19 -25.04
N LEU A 203 16.65 16.05 -24.82
CA LEU A 203 17.20 15.84 -23.49
C LEU A 203 16.90 17.01 -22.54
N SER A 204 17.00 18.26 -23.02
CA SER A 204 16.66 19.44 -22.23
C SER A 204 15.16 19.47 -21.86
N THR A 205 14.29 19.06 -22.77
CA THR A 205 12.83 19.04 -22.54
C THR A 205 12.44 18.00 -21.48
N ILE A 206 13.16 16.87 -21.39
CA ILE A 206 12.91 15.86 -20.36
C ILE A 206 13.03 16.45 -18.95
N TYR A 207 13.99 17.33 -18.71
CA TYR A 207 14.15 17.98 -17.41
C TYR A 207 12.98 18.91 -17.04
N LEU A 208 12.36 19.56 -18.04
CA LEU A 208 11.18 20.40 -17.80
C LEU A 208 9.98 19.63 -17.26
N PHE A 209 9.89 18.34 -17.57
CA PHE A 209 8.83 17.49 -17.03
C PHE A 209 8.90 17.34 -15.50
N SER A 210 10.08 17.42 -14.90
CA SER A 210 10.24 17.37 -13.45
C SER A 210 9.49 18.50 -12.74
N TYR A 211 9.46 19.69 -13.32
CA TYR A 211 8.70 20.83 -12.77
C TYR A 211 7.19 20.61 -12.87
N LEU A 212 6.71 19.98 -13.95
CA LEU A 212 5.30 19.60 -14.07
C LEU A 212 4.90 18.55 -13.01
N LEU A 213 5.78 17.58 -12.72
CA LEU A 213 5.54 16.58 -11.68
C LEU A 213 5.45 17.22 -10.29
N ILE A 214 6.28 18.24 -9.99
CA ILE A 214 6.19 19.03 -8.74
C ILE A 214 4.83 19.77 -8.69
N TYR A 215 4.40 20.41 -9.79
CA TYR A 215 3.10 21.07 -9.84
C TYR A 215 1.94 20.10 -9.57
N ILE A 216 2.00 18.89 -10.12
CA ILE A 216 1.00 17.83 -9.88
C ILE A 216 1.01 17.39 -8.42
N GLY A 217 2.21 17.19 -7.83
CA GLY A 217 2.38 16.91 -6.42
C GLY A 217 1.78 17.99 -5.53
N TYR A 218 2.07 19.26 -5.80
CA TYR A 218 1.50 20.41 -5.09
C TYR A 218 -0.03 20.46 -5.18
N LYS A 219 -0.59 20.26 -6.35
CA LYS A 219 -2.03 20.23 -6.54
C LYS A 219 -2.70 19.06 -5.82
N SER A 220 -2.05 17.90 -5.82
CA SER A 220 -2.49 16.74 -5.05
C SER A 220 -2.45 17.00 -3.53
N TYR A 221 -1.41 17.65 -3.03
CA TYR A 221 -1.32 18.09 -1.63
C TYR A 221 -2.44 19.05 -1.25
N LYS A 222 -2.67 20.07 -2.07
CA LYS A 222 -3.75 21.06 -1.86
C LYS A 222 -5.15 20.43 -1.88
N SER A 223 -5.36 19.33 -2.58
CA SER A 223 -6.62 18.55 -2.57
C SER A 223 -6.79 17.65 -1.33
N GLY A 224 -5.89 17.72 -0.34
CA GLY A 224 -5.98 16.98 0.92
C GLY A 224 -5.20 15.66 0.96
N ASN A 225 -4.46 15.30 -0.08
CA ASN A 225 -3.62 14.11 -0.08
C ASN A 225 -2.33 14.35 0.73
N LYS A 226 -2.33 13.93 2.00
CA LYS A 226 -1.18 14.12 2.90
C LYS A 226 0.10 13.41 2.43
N ILE A 227 -0.03 12.32 1.69
CA ILE A 227 1.12 11.55 1.14
C ILE A 227 1.91 12.41 0.14
N ALA A 228 1.23 13.31 -0.57
CA ALA A 228 1.86 14.19 -1.56
C ALA A 228 2.91 15.14 -0.97
N LEU A 229 2.88 15.43 0.33
CA LEU A 229 3.91 16.23 1.00
C LEU A 229 5.29 15.54 0.94
N PHE A 230 5.36 14.25 1.23
CA PHE A 230 6.61 13.49 1.16
C PHE A 230 7.13 13.37 -0.27
N TYR A 231 6.22 13.20 -1.23
CA TYR A 231 6.56 13.24 -2.65
C TYR A 231 7.18 14.59 -3.05
N LEU A 232 6.61 15.71 -2.58
CA LEU A 232 7.15 17.04 -2.85
C LEU A 232 8.52 17.27 -2.22
N ILE A 233 8.72 16.82 -0.97
CA ILE A 233 10.01 16.93 -0.28
C ILE A 233 11.10 16.19 -1.10
N SER A 234 10.79 15.00 -1.60
CA SER A 234 11.73 14.26 -2.44
C SER A 234 12.01 14.97 -3.75
N THR A 235 10.98 15.23 -4.55
CA THR A 235 11.14 15.76 -5.91
C THR A 235 11.73 17.17 -5.93
N ILE A 236 11.37 18.03 -4.97
CA ILE A 236 11.96 19.39 -4.86
C ILE A 236 13.41 19.29 -4.42
N GLY A 237 13.72 18.47 -3.40
CA GLY A 237 15.09 18.29 -2.92
C GLY A 237 16.03 17.75 -3.99
N GLY A 238 15.61 16.67 -4.69
CA GLY A 238 16.38 16.13 -5.81
C GLY A 238 16.60 17.17 -6.92
N LEU A 239 15.56 17.92 -7.29
CA LEU A 239 15.67 18.96 -8.30
C LEU A 239 16.61 20.11 -7.90
N ILE A 240 16.66 20.48 -6.62
CA ILE A 240 17.62 21.49 -6.13
C ILE A 240 19.04 21.04 -6.41
N PHE A 241 19.42 19.81 -6.03
CA PHE A 241 20.78 19.29 -6.26
C PHE A 241 21.10 19.18 -7.74
N ILE A 242 20.15 18.78 -8.59
CA ILE A 242 20.32 18.71 -10.05
C ILE A 242 20.54 20.12 -10.62
N ASN A 243 19.76 21.13 -10.21
CA ASN A 243 19.95 22.49 -10.67
C ASN A 243 21.28 23.08 -10.24
N LEU A 244 21.72 22.83 -8.99
CA LEU A 244 23.04 23.23 -8.51
C LEU A 244 24.16 22.60 -9.35
N PHE A 245 24.02 21.35 -9.78
CA PHE A 245 24.94 20.70 -10.68
C PHE A 245 25.03 21.43 -12.04
N PHE A 246 23.91 21.85 -12.62
CA PHE A 246 23.88 22.61 -13.87
C PHE A 246 24.43 24.04 -13.77
N LEU A 247 24.59 24.59 -12.56
CA LEU A 247 25.27 25.89 -12.34
C LEU A 247 26.80 25.79 -12.32
N MET A 248 27.37 24.57 -12.25
CA MET A 248 28.83 24.40 -12.26
C MET A 248 29.52 24.91 -13.54
N PRO A 249 29.02 24.64 -14.76
CA PRO A 249 29.62 25.16 -15.98
C PRO A 249 29.63 26.69 -16.05
N LEU A 250 28.74 27.35 -15.33
CA LEU A 250 28.65 28.82 -15.23
C LEU A 250 29.61 29.40 -14.17
N GLN A 251 30.46 28.56 -13.55
CA GLN A 251 31.40 28.92 -12.48
C GLN A 251 30.71 29.51 -11.21
N VAL A 252 29.41 29.36 -11.07
CA VAL A 252 28.65 29.78 -9.87
C VAL A 252 28.92 28.83 -8.70
N MET A 253 29.18 27.56 -8.99
CA MET A 253 29.57 26.53 -8.00
C MET A 253 31.00 26.09 -8.21
N PRO A 254 31.79 25.91 -7.13
CA PRO A 254 33.17 25.47 -7.25
C PRO A 254 33.26 24.01 -7.70
N LEU A 255 34.28 23.72 -8.51
CA LEU A 255 34.63 22.37 -8.95
C LEU A 255 35.35 21.58 -7.85
N ASN A 256 34.78 21.53 -6.67
CA ASN A 256 35.30 20.75 -5.54
C ASN A 256 34.61 19.36 -5.46
N LEU A 257 35.03 18.56 -4.50
CA LEU A 257 34.50 17.23 -4.28
C LEU A 257 32.98 17.23 -4.07
N PHE A 258 32.42 18.25 -3.39
CA PHE A 258 30.99 18.40 -3.18
C PHE A 258 30.24 18.64 -4.50
N GLY A 259 30.63 19.65 -5.27
CA GLY A 259 30.03 19.97 -6.55
C GLY A 259 30.00 18.76 -7.49
N LEU A 260 31.13 18.07 -7.56
CA LEU A 260 31.28 16.90 -8.41
C LEU A 260 30.41 15.70 -8.01
N ASN A 261 29.86 15.67 -6.80
CA ASN A 261 28.99 14.61 -6.30
C ASN A 261 27.51 15.03 -6.17
N LEU A 262 27.11 16.21 -6.63
CA LEU A 262 25.74 16.71 -6.53
C LEU A 262 24.71 15.75 -7.12
N LEU A 263 25.03 15.08 -8.24
CA LEU A 263 24.12 14.08 -8.84
C LEU A 263 24.00 12.82 -7.96
N ASN A 264 25.10 12.37 -7.34
CA ASN A 264 25.03 11.24 -6.40
C ASN A 264 24.21 11.60 -5.16
N ILE A 265 24.37 12.84 -4.66
CA ILE A 265 23.59 13.35 -3.51
C ILE A 265 22.10 13.43 -3.88
N ALA A 266 21.77 13.96 -5.07
CA ALA A 266 20.40 14.01 -5.56
C ALA A 266 19.75 12.61 -5.60
N LEU A 267 20.48 11.62 -6.12
CA LEU A 267 20.02 10.24 -6.22
C LEU A 267 19.77 9.62 -4.83
N VAL A 268 20.73 9.76 -3.92
CA VAL A 268 20.57 9.23 -2.54
C VAL A 268 19.40 9.92 -1.85
N TRP A 269 19.26 11.24 -2.03
CA TRP A 269 18.12 11.99 -1.51
C TRP A 269 16.79 11.41 -2.00
N ASP A 270 16.62 11.25 -3.31
CA ASP A 270 15.38 10.72 -3.91
C ASP A 270 15.11 9.28 -3.46
N MET A 271 16.12 8.41 -3.48
CA MET A 271 15.95 7.02 -3.06
C MET A 271 15.49 6.90 -1.61
N VAL A 272 16.15 7.62 -0.69
CA VAL A 272 15.84 7.55 0.74
C VAL A 272 14.49 8.18 1.03
N THR A 273 14.25 9.40 0.54
CA THR A 273 13.01 10.14 0.85
C THR A 273 11.78 9.49 0.22
N LEU A 274 11.86 8.97 -1.01
CA LEU A 274 10.76 8.22 -1.63
C LEU A 274 10.52 6.87 -0.96
N SER A 275 11.57 6.18 -0.51
CA SER A 275 11.41 4.93 0.24
C SER A 275 10.72 5.16 1.60
N LEU A 276 11.10 6.24 2.32
CA LEU A 276 10.40 6.67 3.53
C LEU A 276 8.94 7.06 3.25
N ALA A 277 8.70 7.76 2.13
CA ALA A 277 7.35 8.11 1.69
C ALA A 277 6.48 6.88 1.43
N LEU A 278 7.04 5.85 0.79
CA LEU A 278 6.37 4.57 0.57
C LEU A 278 6.04 3.87 1.90
N SER A 279 6.99 3.83 2.85
CA SER A 279 6.78 3.25 4.18
C SER A 279 5.66 3.99 4.96
N TYR A 280 5.65 5.32 4.89
CA TYR A 280 4.58 6.13 5.50
C TYR A 280 3.21 5.87 4.85
N ARG A 281 3.18 5.68 3.53
CA ARG A 281 1.95 5.31 2.80
C ARG A 281 1.39 3.98 3.31
N ILE A 282 2.21 2.96 3.56
CA ILE A 282 1.76 1.67 4.14
C ILE A 282 1.05 1.92 5.47
N LYS A 283 1.68 2.69 6.36
CA LYS A 283 1.10 3.01 7.67
C LYS A 283 -0.29 3.62 7.54
N LEU A 284 -0.45 4.62 6.67
CA LEU A 284 -1.76 5.26 6.44
C LEU A 284 -2.81 4.29 5.89
N LEU A 285 -2.40 3.39 4.96
CA LEU A 285 -3.30 2.38 4.41
C LEU A 285 -3.75 1.36 5.47
N GLN A 286 -2.84 0.95 6.35
CA GLN A 286 -3.18 0.07 7.47
C GLN A 286 -4.14 0.73 8.45
N GLU A 287 -3.92 2.01 8.79
CA GLU A 287 -4.83 2.78 9.65
C GLU A 287 -6.23 2.92 9.02
N GLU A 288 -6.30 3.20 7.71
CA GLU A 288 -7.56 3.27 6.96
C GLU A 288 -8.29 1.92 6.94
N ASN A 289 -7.59 0.83 6.68
CA ASN A 289 -8.15 -0.51 6.69
C ASN A 289 -8.68 -0.90 8.07
N LEU A 290 -7.93 -0.63 9.14
CA LEU A 290 -8.38 -0.88 10.50
C LEU A 290 -9.63 -0.05 10.86
N LYS A 291 -9.69 1.21 10.42
CA LYS A 291 -10.87 2.05 10.61
C LYS A 291 -12.09 1.49 9.86
N ASN A 292 -11.90 1.07 8.61
CA ASN A 292 -12.98 0.49 7.81
C ASN A 292 -13.48 -0.82 8.40
N GLN A 293 -12.59 -1.68 8.90
CA GLN A 293 -12.98 -2.90 9.62
C GLN A 293 -13.80 -2.59 10.88
N ARG A 294 -13.39 -1.61 11.69
CA ARG A 294 -14.16 -1.19 12.88
C ARG A 294 -15.54 -0.66 12.51
N LEU A 295 -15.64 0.17 11.48
CA LEU A 295 -16.93 0.69 11.00
C LEU A 295 -17.84 -0.43 10.49
N SER A 296 -17.28 -1.42 9.80
CA SER A 296 -17.99 -2.59 9.33
C SER A 296 -18.56 -3.39 10.51
N LEU A 297 -17.75 -3.66 11.54
CA LEU A 297 -18.20 -4.35 12.75
C LEU A 297 -19.33 -3.60 13.48
N ILE A 298 -19.23 -2.26 13.59
CA ILE A 298 -20.27 -1.44 14.22
C ILE A 298 -21.58 -1.54 13.40
N LYS A 299 -21.49 -1.44 12.07
CA LYS A 299 -22.65 -1.54 11.19
C LYS A 299 -23.34 -2.90 11.31
N SER A 300 -22.57 -3.98 11.36
CA SER A 300 -23.11 -5.33 11.59
C SER A 300 -23.88 -5.45 12.89
N LYS A 301 -23.24 -4.97 13.97
CA LYS A 301 -23.88 -4.98 15.28
C LYS A 301 -25.21 -4.21 15.26
N GLN A 302 -25.26 -3.07 14.58
CA GLN A 302 -26.50 -2.29 14.44
C GLN A 302 -27.57 -3.02 13.63
N THR A 303 -27.19 -3.70 12.55
CA THR A 303 -28.12 -4.50 11.73
C THR A 303 -28.71 -5.65 12.55
N SER A 304 -27.88 -6.41 13.27
CA SER A 304 -28.35 -7.49 14.13
C SER A 304 -29.29 -7.00 15.24
N ILE A 305 -29.02 -5.84 15.84
CA ILE A 305 -29.93 -5.20 16.81
C ILE A 305 -31.27 -4.85 16.14
N GLY A 306 -31.26 -4.31 14.92
CA GLY A 306 -32.48 -3.97 14.18
C GLY A 306 -33.36 -5.16 13.92
N GLU A 307 -32.81 -6.27 13.44
CA GLU A 307 -33.53 -7.53 13.18
C GLU A 307 -34.13 -8.14 14.46
N LEU A 308 -33.34 -8.16 15.53
CA LEU A 308 -33.76 -8.64 16.83
C LEU A 308 -34.90 -7.76 17.45
N SER A 309 -34.78 -6.43 17.28
CA SER A 309 -35.84 -5.49 17.74
C SER A 309 -37.17 -5.73 17.01
N GLY A 310 -37.12 -6.04 15.71
CA GLY A 310 -38.30 -6.43 14.94
C GLY A 310 -38.96 -7.71 15.50
N ASN A 311 -38.15 -8.71 15.82
CA ASN A 311 -38.66 -9.95 16.41
C ASN A 311 -39.29 -9.72 17.79
N ILE A 312 -38.70 -8.86 18.64
CA ILE A 312 -39.25 -8.51 19.96
C ILE A 312 -40.60 -7.79 19.82
N ALA A 313 -40.74 -6.84 18.89
CA ALA A 313 -42.01 -6.15 18.65
C ALA A 313 -43.13 -7.13 18.27
N HIS A 314 -42.79 -8.17 17.51
CA HIS A 314 -43.73 -9.24 17.20
C HIS A 314 -44.06 -10.12 18.42
N GLN A 315 -43.05 -10.50 19.21
CA GLN A 315 -43.24 -11.30 20.43
C GLN A 315 -44.07 -10.58 21.50
N TRP A 316 -44.02 -9.26 21.57
CA TRP A 316 -44.80 -8.47 22.52
C TRP A 316 -46.28 -8.30 22.10
N ARG A 317 -46.55 -8.25 20.81
CA ARG A 317 -47.91 -8.06 20.29
C ARG A 317 -48.89 -9.14 20.79
N HIS A 318 -48.42 -10.38 20.85
CA HIS A 318 -49.27 -11.52 21.27
C HIS A 318 -49.65 -11.47 22.76
N PRO A 319 -48.71 -11.40 23.73
CA PRO A 319 -49.07 -11.32 25.16
C PRO A 319 -49.77 -10.00 25.54
N LEU A 320 -49.49 -8.89 24.84
CA LEU A 320 -50.23 -7.65 25.04
C LEU A 320 -51.70 -7.78 24.56
N ALA A 321 -51.97 -8.47 23.44
CA ALA A 321 -53.29 -8.76 22.99
C ALA A 321 -54.03 -9.71 23.95
N GLU A 322 -53.38 -10.71 24.49
CA GLU A 322 -53.93 -11.64 25.50
C GLU A 322 -54.26 -10.90 26.78
N LEU A 323 -53.35 -10.04 27.28
CA LEU A 323 -53.60 -9.20 28.46
C LEU A 323 -54.80 -8.27 28.25
N SER A 324 -54.90 -7.65 27.07
CA SER A 324 -56.03 -6.78 26.73
C SER A 324 -57.37 -7.59 26.70
N ALA A 325 -57.35 -8.79 26.19
CA ALA A 325 -58.54 -9.66 26.17
C ALA A 325 -58.98 -10.08 27.60
N ILE A 326 -58.02 -10.42 28.46
CA ILE A 326 -58.25 -10.74 29.87
C ILE A 326 -58.90 -9.55 30.59
N LEU A 327 -58.31 -8.36 30.45
CA LEU A 327 -58.79 -7.14 31.09
C LEU A 327 -60.19 -6.75 30.59
N MET A 328 -60.46 -6.90 29.27
CA MET A 328 -61.75 -6.63 28.68
C MET A 328 -62.80 -7.61 29.18
N ASN A 329 -62.49 -8.90 29.28
CA ASN A 329 -63.36 -9.92 29.82
C ASN A 329 -63.68 -9.67 31.32
N MET A 330 -62.68 -9.27 32.12
CA MET A 330 -62.85 -8.89 33.52
C MET A 330 -63.80 -7.69 33.61
N HIS A 331 -63.61 -6.67 32.79
CA HIS A 331 -64.45 -5.45 32.80
C HIS A 331 -65.91 -5.80 32.50
N VAL A 332 -66.17 -6.54 31.42
CA VAL A 332 -67.53 -6.97 31.05
C VAL A 332 -68.22 -7.82 32.16
N LYS A 333 -67.49 -8.79 32.73
CA LYS A 333 -68.03 -9.62 33.80
C LYS A 333 -68.30 -8.83 35.10
N LEU A 334 -67.54 -7.80 35.41
CA LEU A 334 -67.80 -6.90 36.54
C LEU A 334 -69.02 -6.02 36.33
N GLU A 335 -69.21 -5.49 35.10
CA GLU A 335 -70.43 -4.69 34.80
C GLU A 335 -71.74 -5.48 34.97
N PHE A 336 -71.69 -6.75 34.61
CA PHE A 336 -72.90 -7.62 34.73
C PHE A 336 -73.01 -8.40 36.07
N ALA A 337 -72.16 -8.06 37.07
CA ALA A 337 -72.04 -8.72 38.34
C ALA A 337 -71.95 -10.28 38.28
N LYS A 338 -71.29 -10.80 37.23
CA LYS A 338 -71.13 -12.23 36.93
C LYS A 338 -69.74 -12.82 37.25
N ILE A 339 -68.89 -12.10 37.95
CA ILE A 339 -67.54 -12.58 38.31
C ILE A 339 -67.48 -12.94 39.80
N SER A 340 -67.00 -14.14 40.08
CA SER A 340 -66.70 -14.54 41.45
C SER A 340 -65.38 -13.94 41.94
N LYS A 341 -65.24 -13.84 43.27
CA LYS A 341 -63.96 -13.35 43.88
C LYS A 341 -62.78 -14.20 43.49
N ASP A 342 -62.93 -15.51 43.42
CA ASP A 342 -61.88 -16.48 43.09
C ASP A 342 -61.49 -16.36 41.63
N GLU A 343 -62.46 -16.18 40.74
CA GLU A 343 -62.22 -15.95 39.31
C GLU A 343 -61.48 -14.66 39.05
N LEU A 344 -61.86 -13.57 39.76
CA LEU A 344 -61.15 -12.28 39.69
C LEU A 344 -59.70 -12.38 40.12
N ILE A 345 -59.44 -13.07 41.23
CA ILE A 345 -58.06 -13.32 41.73
C ILE A 345 -57.25 -14.13 40.70
N SER A 346 -57.86 -15.14 40.10
CA SER A 346 -57.24 -15.98 39.05
C SER A 346 -56.83 -15.14 37.82
N GLN A 347 -57.74 -14.29 37.33
CA GLN A 347 -57.45 -13.41 36.19
C GLN A 347 -56.40 -12.35 36.46
N ILE A 348 -56.38 -11.75 37.67
CA ILE A 348 -55.31 -10.83 38.10
C ILE A 348 -53.98 -11.56 38.14
N LYS A 349 -53.92 -12.79 38.67
CA LYS A 349 -52.70 -13.58 38.75
C LYS A 349 -52.17 -13.90 37.35
N LEU A 350 -53.06 -14.29 36.40
CA LEU A 350 -52.72 -14.56 35.02
C LEU A 350 -52.13 -13.29 34.36
N SER A 351 -52.79 -12.16 34.50
CA SER A 351 -52.31 -10.85 33.99
C SER A 351 -50.93 -10.48 34.55
N SER A 352 -50.72 -10.68 35.85
CA SER A 352 -49.41 -10.43 36.49
C SER A 352 -48.32 -11.33 35.90
N ASN A 353 -48.62 -12.59 35.66
CA ASN A 353 -47.65 -13.51 35.06
C ASN A 353 -47.25 -13.07 33.62
N ILE A 354 -48.22 -12.61 32.81
CA ILE A 354 -47.95 -12.10 31.46
C ILE A 354 -47.05 -10.84 31.53
N ILE A 355 -47.32 -9.91 32.44
CA ILE A 355 -46.50 -8.70 32.63
C ILE A 355 -45.06 -9.10 33.04
N GLN A 356 -44.93 -10.05 33.98
CA GLN A 356 -43.60 -10.51 34.46
C GLN A 356 -42.81 -11.19 33.31
N HIS A 357 -43.49 -11.96 32.46
CA HIS A 357 -42.88 -12.56 31.27
C HIS A 357 -42.39 -11.49 30.27
N LEU A 358 -43.22 -10.44 30.00
CA LEU A 358 -42.83 -9.32 29.17
C LEU A 358 -41.60 -8.58 29.73
N SER A 359 -41.57 -8.31 31.04
CA SER A 359 -40.44 -7.67 31.69
C SER A 359 -39.15 -8.49 31.59
N SER A 360 -39.22 -9.80 31.85
CA SER A 360 -38.05 -10.69 31.74
C SER A 360 -37.52 -10.77 30.31
N THR A 361 -38.35 -10.63 29.31
CA THR A 361 -37.97 -10.58 27.89
C THR A 361 -37.15 -9.30 27.59
N VAL A 362 -37.57 -8.13 28.16
CA VAL A 362 -36.82 -6.87 28.06
C VAL A 362 -35.43 -6.97 28.71
N ASP A 363 -35.41 -7.50 29.93
CA ASP A 363 -34.17 -7.64 30.69
C ASP A 363 -33.18 -8.55 29.95
N THR A 364 -33.67 -9.64 29.37
CA THR A 364 -32.88 -10.56 28.57
C THR A 364 -32.34 -9.87 27.33
N PHE A 365 -33.17 -9.10 26.60
CA PHE A 365 -32.73 -8.33 25.42
C PHE A 365 -31.67 -7.31 25.80
N GLN A 366 -31.91 -6.50 26.82
CA GLN A 366 -30.93 -5.50 27.28
C GLN A 366 -29.59 -6.15 27.66
N SER A 367 -29.64 -7.30 28.32
CA SER A 367 -28.43 -8.02 28.75
C SER A 367 -27.55 -8.49 27.58
N PHE A 368 -28.13 -8.84 26.42
CA PHE A 368 -27.37 -9.22 25.23
C PHE A 368 -26.60 -8.06 24.59
N PHE A 369 -27.12 -6.82 24.72
CA PHE A 369 -26.57 -5.65 24.04
C PHE A 369 -25.81 -4.68 24.98
N GLN A 370 -25.86 -4.93 26.29
CA GLN A 370 -25.01 -4.17 27.22
C GLN A 370 -23.54 -4.42 26.95
N ASN A 371 -22.78 -3.34 26.78
CA ASN A 371 -21.33 -3.40 26.65
C ASN A 371 -20.68 -3.69 28.04
N LYS A 372 -20.79 -4.92 28.51
CA LYS A 372 -19.93 -5.38 29.62
C LYS A 372 -18.52 -5.53 29.06
N LYS A 373 -17.63 -4.65 29.45
CA LYS A 373 -16.20 -4.66 29.03
C LYS A 373 -15.33 -5.65 29.82
N THR A 374 -15.90 -6.44 30.70
CA THR A 374 -15.15 -7.35 31.58
C THR A 374 -15.24 -8.77 31.05
N ASP A 375 -14.09 -9.35 30.81
CA ASP A 375 -13.99 -10.78 30.58
C ASP A 375 -14.39 -11.50 31.86
N GLU A 376 -15.26 -12.48 31.75
CA GLU A 376 -15.77 -13.31 32.82
C GLU A 376 -15.60 -14.79 32.50
N HIS A 377 -15.57 -15.60 33.57
CA HIS A 377 -15.56 -17.06 33.42
C HIS A 377 -17.01 -17.53 33.39
N PHE A 378 -17.51 -17.97 32.24
CA PHE A 378 -18.91 -18.35 32.08
C PHE A 378 -19.11 -19.78 31.54
N ASN A 379 -20.28 -20.34 31.85
CA ASN A 379 -20.67 -21.66 31.41
C ASN A 379 -21.31 -21.58 30.02
N VAL A 380 -20.68 -22.20 29.04
CA VAL A 380 -21.09 -22.21 27.63
C VAL A 380 -22.47 -22.84 27.43
N ASN A 381 -22.79 -23.91 28.15
CA ASN A 381 -24.10 -24.57 28.07
C ASN A 381 -25.25 -23.64 28.48
N ASN A 382 -25.03 -22.85 29.55
CA ASN A 382 -26.03 -21.91 30.03
C ASN A 382 -26.26 -20.77 29.05
N GLU A 383 -25.19 -20.25 28.44
CA GLU A 383 -25.30 -19.19 27.44
C GLU A 383 -26.00 -19.68 26.16
N ILE A 384 -25.70 -20.87 25.66
CA ILE A 384 -26.41 -21.47 24.53
C ILE A 384 -27.91 -21.62 24.85
N LYS A 385 -28.25 -22.16 26.03
CA LYS A 385 -29.68 -22.28 26.45
C LYS A 385 -30.36 -20.95 26.54
N ARG A 386 -29.67 -19.89 27.01
CA ARG A 386 -30.17 -18.52 27.06
C ARG A 386 -30.51 -17.99 25.65
N CYS A 387 -29.62 -18.20 24.70
CA CYS A 387 -29.83 -17.84 23.30
C CYS A 387 -31.04 -18.60 22.68
N ILE A 388 -31.11 -19.91 22.94
CA ILE A 388 -32.20 -20.74 22.44
C ILE A 388 -33.55 -20.27 22.99
N ASN A 389 -33.66 -20.07 24.30
CA ASN A 389 -34.87 -19.59 24.92
C ASN A 389 -35.36 -18.24 24.36
N PHE A 390 -34.39 -17.34 24.06
CA PHE A 390 -34.68 -16.04 23.45
C PHE A 390 -35.23 -16.16 22.01
N MET A 391 -34.75 -17.13 21.22
CA MET A 391 -35.10 -17.29 19.81
C MET A 391 -36.24 -18.27 19.57
N LYS A 392 -36.62 -19.10 20.55
CA LYS A 392 -37.52 -20.22 20.42
C LYS A 392 -38.85 -19.84 19.78
N ASP A 393 -39.51 -18.77 20.25
CA ASP A 393 -40.81 -18.35 19.75
C ASP A 393 -40.72 -17.79 18.34
N SER A 394 -39.64 -17.06 18.04
CA SER A 394 -39.41 -16.53 16.69
C SER A 394 -39.17 -17.63 15.64
N LEU A 395 -38.57 -18.73 16.02
CA LEU A 395 -38.34 -19.89 15.16
C LEU A 395 -39.62 -20.71 15.01
N ALA A 396 -40.32 -20.95 16.12
CA ALA A 396 -41.58 -21.68 16.11
C ALA A 396 -42.67 -21.00 15.25
N ASN A 397 -42.75 -19.66 15.25
CA ASN A 397 -43.67 -18.90 14.41
C ASN A 397 -43.39 -19.02 12.89
N ASN A 398 -42.23 -19.57 12.52
CA ASN A 398 -41.85 -19.83 11.12
C ASN A 398 -41.72 -21.33 10.82
N ASP A 399 -42.35 -22.20 11.65
CA ASP A 399 -42.28 -23.66 11.53
C ASP A 399 -40.84 -24.23 11.53
N ILE A 400 -39.94 -23.59 12.27
CA ILE A 400 -38.54 -24.02 12.40
C ILE A 400 -38.34 -24.65 13.77
N LYS A 401 -37.90 -25.91 13.78
CA LYS A 401 -37.54 -26.64 15.00
C LYS A 401 -36.08 -26.40 15.36
N LEU A 402 -35.82 -25.99 16.61
CA LEU A 402 -34.47 -25.83 17.14
C LEU A 402 -34.19 -26.90 18.22
N GLU A 403 -33.15 -27.69 18.02
CA GLU A 403 -32.72 -28.74 18.94
C GLU A 403 -31.32 -28.43 19.51
N TYR A 404 -31.14 -28.75 20.81
CA TYR A 404 -29.87 -28.61 21.48
C TYR A 404 -29.46 -29.89 22.18
N THR A 405 -28.27 -30.40 21.89
CA THR A 405 -27.69 -31.55 22.55
C THR A 405 -26.30 -31.20 23.08
N SER A 406 -25.95 -31.79 24.23
CA SER A 406 -24.61 -31.60 24.81
C SER A 406 -24.17 -32.85 25.55
N ASN A 407 -22.94 -33.29 25.30
CA ASN A 407 -22.30 -34.40 26.00
C ASN A 407 -21.19 -33.95 26.97
N THR A 408 -21.03 -32.63 27.16
CA THR A 408 -19.97 -32.03 28.00
C THR A 408 -20.43 -30.76 28.67
N THR A 409 -19.79 -30.38 29.76
CA THR A 409 -19.91 -29.05 30.36
C THR A 409 -18.65 -28.28 30.01
N ALA A 410 -18.82 -27.11 29.35
CA ALA A 410 -17.73 -26.28 28.89
C ALA A 410 -17.76 -24.89 29.56
N TYR A 411 -16.58 -24.37 29.83
CA TYR A 411 -16.38 -23.05 30.38
C TYR A 411 -15.45 -22.24 29.47
N LEU A 412 -15.70 -20.94 29.37
CA LEU A 412 -14.90 -20.02 28.55
C LEU A 412 -14.59 -18.77 29.37
N ASN A 413 -13.36 -18.25 29.21
CA ASN A 413 -12.98 -16.93 29.69
C ASN A 413 -13.14 -15.93 28.54
N GLY A 414 -13.98 -14.91 28.73
CA GLY A 414 -14.26 -13.91 27.72
C GLY A 414 -15.57 -13.19 27.97
N ASN A 415 -16.08 -12.52 26.95
CA ASN A 415 -17.34 -11.77 27.02
C ASN A 415 -18.53 -12.68 26.65
N SER A 416 -19.34 -13.06 27.65
CA SER A 416 -20.51 -13.93 27.45
C SER A 416 -21.53 -13.33 26.46
N ASN A 417 -21.65 -11.99 26.39
CA ASN A 417 -22.54 -11.33 25.45
C ASN A 417 -22.04 -11.42 24.01
N GLU A 418 -20.72 -11.28 23.75
CA GLU A 418 -20.15 -11.48 22.43
C GLU A 418 -20.30 -12.93 21.97
N PHE A 419 -20.06 -13.90 22.85
CA PHE A 419 -20.32 -15.30 22.59
C PHE A 419 -21.78 -15.54 22.17
N SER A 420 -22.72 -15.00 22.96
CA SER A 420 -24.16 -15.12 22.67
C SER A 420 -24.55 -14.47 21.36
N GLN A 421 -23.95 -13.32 20.99
CA GLN A 421 -24.15 -12.67 19.70
C GLN A 421 -23.69 -13.56 18.53
N ILE A 422 -22.55 -14.26 18.67
CA ILE A 422 -22.07 -15.20 17.63
C ILE A 422 -23.08 -16.31 17.41
N ILE A 423 -23.55 -16.96 18.48
CA ILE A 423 -24.54 -18.03 18.37
C ILE A 423 -25.84 -17.52 17.73
N MET A 424 -26.34 -16.36 18.17
CA MET A 424 -27.56 -15.76 17.60
C MET A 424 -27.41 -15.41 16.14
N ASN A 425 -26.28 -14.83 15.71
CA ASN A 425 -26.04 -14.49 14.32
C ASN A 425 -26.06 -15.72 13.40
N ILE A 426 -25.45 -16.83 13.84
CA ILE A 426 -25.44 -18.06 13.05
C ILE A 426 -26.86 -18.64 12.94
N VAL A 427 -27.60 -18.68 14.05
CA VAL A 427 -29.00 -19.21 14.04
C VAL A 427 -29.93 -18.31 13.25
N LEU A 428 -29.79 -16.99 13.31
CA LEU A 428 -30.56 -16.06 12.47
C LEU A 428 -30.27 -16.23 10.98
N ASN A 429 -28.99 -16.43 10.62
CA ASN A 429 -28.61 -16.72 9.24
C ASN A 429 -29.25 -18.02 8.75
N ALA A 430 -29.23 -19.08 9.57
CA ALA A 430 -29.92 -20.34 9.27
C ALA A 430 -31.45 -20.14 9.09
N LYS A 431 -32.09 -19.39 10.00
CA LYS A 431 -33.50 -19.04 9.91
C LYS A 431 -33.83 -18.34 8.59
N ASP A 432 -33.05 -17.32 8.23
CA ASP A 432 -33.27 -16.52 7.03
C ASP A 432 -33.22 -17.38 5.76
N VAL A 433 -32.21 -18.26 5.68
CA VAL A 433 -32.07 -19.21 4.55
C VAL A 433 -33.25 -20.18 4.48
N LEU A 434 -33.71 -20.70 5.61
CA LEU A 434 -34.86 -21.61 5.66
C LEU A 434 -36.15 -20.93 5.17
N ILE A 435 -36.37 -19.65 5.56
CA ILE A 435 -37.50 -18.85 5.11
C ILE A 435 -37.37 -18.49 3.62
N GLU A 436 -36.19 -17.98 3.20
CA GLU A 436 -35.96 -17.55 1.82
C GLU A 436 -36.11 -18.69 0.82
N ARG A 437 -35.67 -19.90 1.20
CA ARG A 437 -35.76 -21.09 0.37
C ARG A 437 -37.12 -21.82 0.52
N GLY A 438 -38.02 -21.32 1.38
CA GLY A 438 -39.36 -21.89 1.59
C GLY A 438 -39.35 -23.33 2.12
N ILE A 439 -38.39 -23.67 2.99
CA ILE A 439 -38.23 -25.02 3.52
C ILE A 439 -39.33 -25.32 4.51
N THR A 440 -40.21 -26.23 4.14
CA THR A 440 -41.21 -26.81 5.04
C THR A 440 -40.54 -27.80 5.98
N ASN A 441 -40.78 -27.71 7.30
CA ASN A 441 -40.09 -28.44 8.35
C ASN A 441 -38.64 -28.01 8.52
N GLY A 442 -38.40 -26.68 8.62
CA GLY A 442 -37.10 -26.14 8.93
C GLY A 442 -36.51 -26.72 10.24
N HIS A 443 -35.28 -27.16 10.21
CA HIS A 443 -34.62 -27.74 11.36
C HIS A 443 -33.22 -27.14 11.58
N ILE A 444 -32.96 -26.71 12.81
CA ILE A 444 -31.66 -26.22 13.23
C ILE A 444 -31.24 -27.06 14.45
N SER A 445 -30.04 -27.64 14.41
CA SER A 445 -29.44 -28.35 15.54
C SER A 445 -28.18 -27.65 16.04
N ILE A 446 -28.06 -27.55 17.35
CA ILE A 446 -26.84 -27.05 18.04
C ILE A 446 -26.31 -28.21 18.87
N GLU A 447 -25.05 -28.57 18.67
CA GLU A 447 -24.42 -29.66 19.41
C GLU A 447 -23.11 -29.19 20.04
N LEU A 448 -22.98 -29.37 21.37
CA LEU A 448 -21.75 -29.09 22.14
C LEU A 448 -21.04 -30.40 22.50
N LYS A 449 -19.86 -30.60 21.93
CA LYS A 449 -19.06 -31.82 22.08
C LYS A 449 -17.70 -31.54 22.72
N LYS A 450 -17.20 -32.52 23.46
CA LYS A 450 -15.79 -32.53 23.88
C LYS A 450 -14.91 -32.72 22.63
N TYR A 451 -13.84 -31.93 22.49
CA TYR A 451 -12.94 -32.02 21.35
C TYR A 451 -11.48 -31.75 21.79
N LEU A 452 -10.59 -32.75 21.64
CA LEU A 452 -9.20 -32.66 22.06
C LEU A 452 -9.08 -32.12 23.51
N ASN A 453 -8.35 -31.00 23.69
CA ASN A 453 -8.19 -30.34 24.98
C ASN A 453 -9.22 -29.23 25.23
N GLY A 454 -10.32 -29.18 24.47
CA GLY A 454 -11.33 -28.16 24.57
C GLY A 454 -12.73 -28.68 24.24
N PHE A 455 -13.53 -27.86 23.59
CA PHE A 455 -14.90 -28.20 23.14
C PHE A 455 -15.12 -27.69 21.72
N LYS A 456 -16.12 -28.30 21.06
CA LYS A 456 -16.59 -27.89 19.72
C LYS A 456 -18.08 -27.63 19.78
N ILE A 457 -18.52 -26.54 19.18
CA ILE A 457 -19.93 -26.23 18.96
C ILE A 457 -20.21 -26.42 17.48
N GLU A 458 -21.16 -27.28 17.14
CA GLU A 458 -21.64 -27.50 15.79
C GLU A 458 -23.07 -26.97 15.68
N ILE A 459 -23.30 -26.10 14.70
CA ILE A 459 -24.62 -25.56 14.37
C ILE A 459 -24.92 -25.99 12.93
N GLN A 460 -26.00 -26.72 12.74
CA GLN A 460 -26.38 -27.26 11.44
C GLN A 460 -27.87 -26.92 11.15
N ASP A 461 -28.12 -26.51 9.92
CA ASP A 461 -29.47 -26.33 9.36
C ASP A 461 -29.71 -27.30 8.20
N ASN A 462 -30.99 -27.45 7.82
CA ASN A 462 -31.39 -28.22 6.66
C ASN A 462 -31.75 -27.35 5.43
N GLY A 463 -31.18 -26.15 5.36
CA GLY A 463 -31.41 -25.16 4.31
C GLY A 463 -30.71 -25.42 2.97
N GLY A 464 -29.93 -26.50 2.82
CA GLY A 464 -29.33 -26.91 1.53
C GLY A 464 -27.91 -26.44 1.29
N GLY A 465 -27.26 -25.90 2.33
CA GLY A 465 -25.80 -25.55 2.29
C GLY A 465 -25.47 -24.21 1.65
N ILE A 466 -24.18 -23.96 1.48
CA ILE A 466 -23.61 -22.70 0.99
C ILE A 466 -22.96 -22.92 -0.37
N ASP A 467 -23.38 -22.16 -1.40
CA ASP A 467 -22.94 -22.31 -2.79
C ASP A 467 -21.65 -21.53 -3.12
N ILE A 468 -21.11 -20.73 -2.17
CA ILE A 468 -19.91 -19.91 -2.37
C ILE A 468 -18.66 -20.79 -2.40
N LYS A 469 -17.80 -20.60 -3.40
CA LYS A 469 -16.52 -21.31 -3.55
C LYS A 469 -15.38 -20.32 -3.75
N PRO A 470 -14.21 -20.48 -3.07
CA PRO A 470 -13.97 -21.47 -2.00
C PRO A 470 -14.79 -21.18 -0.75
N ILE A 471 -15.15 -22.21 0.01
CA ILE A 471 -16.01 -22.07 1.20
C ILE A 471 -15.42 -21.11 2.23
N ASP A 472 -14.10 -21.07 2.38
CA ASP A 472 -13.40 -20.19 3.31
C ASP A 472 -13.64 -18.70 3.02
N SER A 473 -14.04 -18.35 1.80
CA SER A 473 -14.35 -16.96 1.44
C SER A 473 -15.58 -16.39 2.12
N ILE A 474 -16.44 -17.23 2.73
CA ILE A 474 -17.58 -16.75 3.55
C ILE A 474 -17.13 -15.93 4.78
N PHE A 475 -15.86 -16.09 5.20
CA PHE A 475 -15.27 -15.33 6.30
C PHE A 475 -14.59 -14.03 5.82
N ASP A 476 -14.51 -13.82 4.50
CA ASP A 476 -13.95 -12.59 3.96
C ASP A 476 -14.95 -11.44 4.09
N SER A 477 -14.46 -10.27 4.47
CA SER A 477 -15.28 -9.07 4.63
C SER A 477 -16.00 -8.72 3.31
N TYR A 478 -17.27 -8.34 3.40
CA TYR A 478 -18.12 -7.94 2.28
C TYR A 478 -18.66 -9.08 1.39
N ILE A 479 -18.47 -10.33 1.74
CA ILE A 479 -19.13 -11.44 1.03
C ILE A 479 -20.49 -11.71 1.66
N THR A 480 -21.55 -11.54 0.88
CA THR A 480 -22.94 -11.83 1.26
C THR A 480 -23.76 -12.26 0.05
N THR A 481 -24.67 -13.19 0.25
CA THR A 481 -25.67 -13.59 -0.74
C THR A 481 -26.97 -12.82 -0.60
N LYS A 482 -27.17 -12.06 0.49
CA LYS A 482 -28.39 -11.30 0.76
C LYS A 482 -28.36 -9.95 0.03
N GLN A 483 -29.47 -9.54 -0.63
CA GLN A 483 -29.58 -8.25 -1.33
C GLN A 483 -29.26 -7.02 -0.46
N ASN A 484 -29.53 -7.06 0.85
CA ASN A 484 -29.27 -6.01 1.82
C ASN A 484 -28.23 -6.44 2.89
N GLY A 485 -27.54 -7.56 2.67
CA GLY A 485 -26.55 -8.08 3.60
C GLY A 485 -25.27 -7.25 3.58
N THR A 486 -24.63 -7.08 4.74
CA THR A 486 -23.39 -6.31 4.88
C THR A 486 -22.13 -7.14 4.63
N GLY A 487 -22.24 -8.48 4.58
CA GLY A 487 -21.12 -9.40 4.31
C GLY A 487 -19.96 -9.21 5.30
N ILE A 488 -20.21 -9.55 6.56
CA ILE A 488 -19.22 -9.37 7.64
C ILE A 488 -18.76 -10.72 8.14
#